data_49d70505e5bcc9559db70dd69ee4012a
#
_entry.id   49d70505e5bcc9559db70dd69ee4012a
#
_cell.length_a   1.000
_cell.length_b   1.000
_cell.length_c   1.000
_cell.angle_alpha   90.00
_cell.angle_beta   90.00
_cell.angle_gamma   90.00
#
_symmetry.space_group_name_H-M   'P 1'
#
loop_
_entity.id
_entity.type
_entity.pdbx_description
1 polymer ?
#
loop_
_entity_poly.entity_id
_entity_poly.type
_entity_poly.pdbx_seq_one_letter_code
_entity_poly.pdbx_strand_id
1 'polypeptide(L)'
;MIFGGKTEPRYYSSYEPKVGMIPIAKPVLIQLFENISEDKIVEIATTVGRNTVKDIALFMKHRIDIDSFLEWFETRMKTASVEISRQNLDDGNKIHSYIVRHELGKNWSIFHKTIFESILQEVLGKPLKEFTVTPTMFSFSFEE
;
A
#
# COMPACT_ATOMS: atom_id res chain seq x y z
N MET A 1 -13.91 8.81 -21.56
CA MET A 1 -13.38 7.52 -21.12
C MET A 1 -14.49 6.71 -20.46
N ILE A 2 -14.66 5.48 -20.85
CA ILE A 2 -15.69 4.59 -20.30
C ILE A 2 -15.03 3.64 -19.32
N PHE A 3 -15.52 3.59 -18.10
CA PHE A 3 -15.00 2.70 -17.06
C PHE A 3 -15.66 1.33 -17.03
N GLY A 4 -16.46 0.97 -18.05
CA GLY A 4 -16.99 -0.36 -18.26
C GLY A 4 -17.86 -0.93 -17.14
N GLY A 5 -18.41 -0.09 -16.29
CA GLY A 5 -19.28 -0.53 -15.19
C GLY A 5 -18.55 -1.25 -14.04
N LYS A 6 -17.22 -1.25 -14.03
CA LYS A 6 -16.45 -1.84 -12.93
C LYS A 6 -16.59 -1.02 -11.66
N THR A 7 -16.67 -1.70 -10.52
CA THR A 7 -16.91 -1.09 -9.22
C THR A 7 -15.73 -0.24 -8.73
N GLU A 8 -14.49 -0.68 -8.94
CA GLU A 8 -13.30 -0.03 -8.41
C GLU A 8 -13.10 1.41 -8.88
N PRO A 9 -13.20 1.75 -10.18
CA PRO A 9 -13.05 3.14 -10.61
C PRO A 9 -14.10 4.08 -10.03
N ARG A 10 -15.36 3.63 -9.96
CA ARG A 10 -16.45 4.40 -9.36
C ARG A 10 -16.24 4.61 -7.86
N TYR A 11 -15.89 3.53 -7.17
CA TYR A 11 -15.61 3.55 -5.76
C TYR A 11 -14.53 4.58 -5.45
N TYR A 12 -13.43 4.54 -6.18
CA TYR A 12 -12.30 5.44 -5.99
C TYR A 12 -12.65 6.89 -6.28
N SER A 13 -13.34 7.15 -7.38
CA SER A 13 -13.82 8.50 -7.75
C SER A 13 -14.74 9.11 -6.68
N SER A 14 -15.52 8.28 -5.98
CA SER A 14 -16.40 8.75 -4.91
C SER A 14 -15.65 9.08 -3.62
N TYR A 15 -14.60 8.32 -3.28
CA TYR A 15 -13.90 8.45 -2.01
C TYR A 15 -12.67 9.36 -2.05
N GLU A 16 -11.96 9.44 -3.17
CA GLU A 16 -10.75 10.27 -3.28
C GLU A 16 -10.93 11.71 -2.80
N PRO A 17 -11.93 12.46 -3.27
CA PRO A 17 -12.10 13.83 -2.80
C PRO A 17 -12.41 13.95 -1.30
N LYS A 18 -13.13 12.96 -0.75
CA LYS A 18 -13.53 12.95 0.67
C LYS A 18 -12.35 12.69 1.61
N VAL A 19 -11.39 11.92 1.16
CA VAL A 19 -10.19 11.59 1.96
C VAL A 19 -8.98 12.46 1.59
N GLY A 20 -9.18 13.47 0.76
CA GLY A 20 -8.12 14.41 0.39
C GLY A 20 -7.09 13.84 -0.59
N MET A 21 -7.45 12.85 -1.38
CA MET A 21 -6.56 12.29 -2.41
C MET A 21 -6.66 13.06 -3.72
N ILE A 22 -5.54 13.18 -4.41
CA ILE A 22 -5.48 13.76 -5.74
C ILE A 22 -4.76 12.80 -6.69
N PRO A 23 -5.14 12.73 -7.96
CA PRO A 23 -4.41 11.95 -8.95
C PRO A 23 -3.10 12.66 -9.33
N ILE A 24 -2.05 11.87 -9.53
CA ILE A 24 -0.77 12.37 -10.02
C ILE A 24 -0.26 11.44 -11.11
N ALA A 25 0.31 12.02 -12.17
CA ALA A 25 0.85 11.23 -13.26
C ALA A 25 2.10 10.45 -12.81
N LYS A 26 2.18 9.19 -13.23
CA LYS A 26 3.28 8.28 -12.88
C LYS A 26 4.68 8.89 -13.10
N PRO A 27 4.99 9.50 -14.26
CA PRO A 27 6.31 10.09 -14.45
C PRO A 27 6.65 11.19 -13.45
N VAL A 28 5.66 11.99 -13.07
CA VAL A 28 5.84 13.05 -12.06
C VAL A 28 6.14 12.44 -10.70
N LEU A 29 5.38 11.42 -10.31
CA LEU A 29 5.58 10.72 -9.04
C LEU A 29 6.97 10.11 -8.95
N ILE A 30 7.44 9.45 -10.01
CA ILE A 30 8.77 8.87 -10.09
C ILE A 30 9.84 9.94 -9.85
N GLN A 31 9.76 11.06 -10.55
CA GLN A 31 10.72 12.15 -10.43
C GLN A 31 10.73 12.76 -9.02
N LEU A 32 9.57 12.94 -8.42
CA LEU A 32 9.47 13.46 -7.06
C LEU A 32 10.17 12.51 -6.06
N PHE A 33 9.88 11.22 -6.12
CA PHE A 33 10.47 10.24 -5.22
C PHE A 33 11.97 10.06 -5.42
N GLU A 34 12.46 10.07 -6.66
CA GLU A 34 13.89 9.94 -6.95
C GLU A 34 14.72 11.11 -6.42
N ASN A 35 14.12 12.29 -6.27
CA ASN A 35 14.78 13.51 -5.79
C ASN A 35 14.67 13.73 -4.27
N ILE A 36 14.10 12.78 -3.54
CA ILE A 36 13.99 12.82 -2.08
C ILE A 36 14.95 11.77 -1.52
N SER A 37 15.71 12.15 -0.48
CA SER A 37 16.61 11.21 0.18
C SER A 37 15.86 10.07 0.86
N GLU A 38 16.50 8.91 0.98
CA GLU A 38 15.91 7.76 1.65
C GLU A 38 15.49 8.08 3.09
N ASP A 39 16.34 8.78 3.85
CA ASP A 39 16.01 9.20 5.21
C ASP A 39 14.76 10.08 5.27
N LYS A 40 14.60 10.97 4.31
CA LYS A 40 13.41 11.83 4.22
C LYS A 40 12.17 11.04 3.84
N ILE A 41 12.31 10.06 2.96
CA ILE A 41 11.21 9.14 2.62
C ILE A 41 10.73 8.39 3.86
N VAL A 42 11.65 7.85 4.66
CA VAL A 42 11.32 7.15 5.90
C VAL A 42 10.64 8.10 6.90
N GLU A 43 11.13 9.32 7.04
CA GLU A 43 10.50 10.33 7.92
C GLU A 43 9.06 10.62 7.51
N ILE A 44 8.82 10.89 6.22
CA ILE A 44 7.48 11.18 5.70
C ILE A 44 6.56 9.97 5.88
N ALA A 45 7.04 8.76 5.58
CA ALA A 45 6.26 7.54 5.75
C ALA A 45 5.86 7.31 7.21
N THR A 46 6.78 7.56 8.14
CA THR A 46 6.55 7.35 9.57
C THR A 46 5.57 8.37 10.16
N THR A 47 5.63 9.61 9.72
CA THR A 47 4.82 10.70 10.27
C THR A 47 3.48 10.85 9.55
N VAL A 48 3.52 11.34 8.30
CA VAL A 48 2.31 11.67 7.53
C VAL A 48 1.74 10.43 6.85
N GLY A 49 2.59 9.61 6.22
CA GLY A 49 2.15 8.48 5.40
C GLY A 49 1.37 7.45 6.20
N ARG A 50 1.89 7.01 7.33
CA ARG A 50 1.24 6.03 8.19
C ARG A 50 -0.16 6.48 8.62
N ASN A 51 -0.27 7.69 9.14
CA ASN A 51 -1.54 8.20 9.65
C ASN A 51 -2.55 8.37 8.52
N THR A 52 -2.11 8.89 7.37
CA THR A 52 -2.96 9.06 6.20
C THR A 52 -3.51 7.72 5.71
N VAL A 53 -2.67 6.71 5.55
CA VAL A 53 -3.11 5.38 5.10
C VAL A 53 -4.06 4.73 6.11
N LYS A 54 -3.75 4.83 7.40
CA LYS A 54 -4.62 4.31 8.45
C LYS A 54 -5.99 4.98 8.45
N ASP A 55 -6.03 6.29 8.36
CA ASP A 55 -7.28 7.05 8.37
C ASP A 55 -8.12 6.77 7.12
N ILE A 56 -7.50 6.66 5.95
CA ILE A 56 -8.19 6.30 4.70
C ILE A 56 -8.76 4.90 4.81
N ALA A 57 -7.99 3.92 5.25
CA ALA A 57 -8.45 2.55 5.39
C ALA A 57 -9.62 2.46 6.37
N LEU A 58 -9.54 3.14 7.50
CA LEU A 58 -10.61 3.21 8.48
C LEU A 58 -11.87 3.88 7.93
N PHE A 59 -11.72 4.99 7.20
CA PHE A 59 -12.83 5.69 6.57
C PHE A 59 -13.56 4.80 5.57
N MET A 60 -12.82 4.10 4.71
CA MET A 60 -13.40 3.30 3.63
C MET A 60 -13.98 1.97 4.09
N LYS A 61 -13.43 1.38 5.13
CA LYS A 61 -13.82 0.06 5.64
C LYS A 61 -14.56 0.10 6.97
N HIS A 62 -14.64 1.27 7.63
CA HIS A 62 -15.28 1.49 8.93
C HIS A 62 -14.66 0.71 10.10
N ARG A 63 -13.57 0.01 9.85
CA ARG A 63 -12.79 -0.72 10.85
C ARG A 63 -11.36 -0.90 10.35
N ILE A 64 -10.43 -1.15 11.25
CA ILE A 64 -9.07 -1.48 10.88
C ILE A 64 -8.68 -2.79 11.54
N ASP A 65 -8.83 -3.88 10.80
CA ASP A 65 -8.31 -5.20 11.11
C ASP A 65 -7.47 -5.70 9.92
N ILE A 66 -6.86 -6.86 10.07
CA ILE A 66 -5.96 -7.38 9.03
C ILE A 66 -6.69 -7.56 7.69
N ASP A 67 -7.89 -8.12 7.71
CA ASP A 67 -8.64 -8.41 6.50
C ASP A 67 -9.10 -7.14 5.79
N SER A 68 -9.64 -6.18 6.52
CA SER A 68 -10.09 -4.92 5.93
C SER A 68 -8.92 -4.08 5.38
N PHE A 69 -7.78 -4.08 6.06
CA PHE A 69 -6.59 -3.40 5.58
C PHE A 69 -6.05 -4.03 4.29
N LEU A 70 -5.95 -5.35 4.23
CA LEU A 70 -5.47 -6.05 3.05
C LEU A 70 -6.42 -5.90 1.85
N GLU A 71 -7.72 -5.97 2.09
CA GLU A 71 -8.72 -5.75 1.05
C GLU A 71 -8.63 -4.33 0.48
N TRP A 72 -8.51 -3.33 1.35
CA TRP A 72 -8.30 -1.95 0.92
C TRP A 72 -7.01 -1.81 0.11
N PHE A 73 -5.93 -2.41 0.59
CA PHE A 73 -4.62 -2.36 -0.09
C PHE A 73 -4.67 -2.99 -1.48
N GLU A 74 -5.26 -4.17 -1.61
CA GLU A 74 -5.42 -4.84 -2.91
C GLU A 74 -6.25 -3.99 -3.88
N THR A 75 -7.36 -3.44 -3.42
CA THR A 75 -8.20 -2.55 -4.21
C THR A 75 -7.42 -1.30 -4.66
N ARG A 76 -6.68 -0.70 -3.75
CA ARG A 76 -5.86 0.48 -4.03
C ARG A 76 -4.81 0.20 -5.08
N MET A 77 -4.11 -0.92 -4.98
CA MET A 77 -3.07 -1.30 -5.94
C MET A 77 -3.67 -1.56 -7.33
N LYS A 78 -4.77 -2.27 -7.41
CA LYS A 78 -5.48 -2.51 -8.68
C LYS A 78 -5.94 -1.21 -9.33
N THR A 79 -6.50 -0.30 -8.57
CA THR A 79 -6.94 1.02 -9.06
C THR A 79 -5.78 1.85 -9.60
N ALA A 80 -4.61 1.74 -8.98
CA ALA A 80 -3.40 2.42 -9.42
C ALA A 80 -2.70 1.71 -10.59
N SER A 81 -3.27 0.64 -11.14
CA SER A 81 -2.65 -0.20 -12.18
C SER A 81 -1.31 -0.81 -11.75
N VAL A 82 -1.19 -1.11 -10.47
CA VAL A 82 -0.04 -1.80 -9.91
C VAL A 82 -0.35 -3.28 -9.81
N GLU A 83 0.55 -4.11 -10.30
CA GLU A 83 0.39 -5.56 -10.26
C GLU A 83 0.62 -6.07 -8.85
N ILE A 84 -0.34 -6.83 -8.32
CA ILE A 84 -0.25 -7.43 -7.00
C ILE A 84 -0.57 -8.92 -7.07
N SER A 85 0.28 -9.74 -6.47
CA SER A 85 0.09 -11.19 -6.32
C SER A 85 0.08 -11.56 -4.85
N ARG A 86 -0.84 -12.42 -4.47
CA ARG A 86 -0.95 -12.95 -3.11
C ARG A 86 -0.81 -14.46 -3.13
N GLN A 87 -0.02 -14.98 -2.21
CA GLN A 87 0.09 -16.42 -1.94
C GLN A 87 -0.19 -16.70 -0.47
N ASN A 88 -1.03 -17.68 -0.21
CA ASN A 88 -1.20 -18.23 1.12
C ASN A 88 -0.31 -19.47 1.23
N LEU A 89 0.71 -19.38 2.06
CA LEU A 89 1.58 -20.50 2.34
C LEU A 89 0.99 -21.24 3.55
N ASP A 90 0.33 -22.36 3.24
CA ASP A 90 -0.30 -23.19 4.27
C ASP A 90 0.73 -24.18 4.81
N ASP A 91 1.51 -23.75 5.78
CA ASP A 91 2.58 -24.54 6.39
C ASP A 91 2.30 -24.75 7.90
N GLY A 92 1.05 -25.08 8.24
CA GLY A 92 0.60 -25.22 9.62
C GLY A 92 0.38 -23.89 10.33
N ASN A 93 0.98 -22.84 9.86
CA ASN A 93 0.75 -21.44 10.24
C ASN A 93 0.26 -20.70 9.00
N LYS A 94 -0.79 -19.92 9.13
CA LYS A 94 -1.31 -19.13 8.01
C LYS A 94 -0.34 -17.99 7.69
N ILE A 95 0.53 -18.21 6.72
CA ILE A 95 1.48 -17.21 6.24
C ILE A 95 0.92 -16.59 4.97
N HIS A 96 0.77 -15.28 4.99
CA HIS A 96 0.38 -14.49 3.83
C HIS A 96 1.62 -13.86 3.20
N SER A 97 1.78 -14.04 1.89
CA SER A 97 2.89 -13.47 1.13
C SER A 97 2.35 -12.62 -0.01
N TYR A 98 2.90 -11.43 -0.18
CA TYR A 98 2.52 -10.48 -1.22
C TYR A 98 3.73 -10.09 -2.06
N ILE A 99 3.52 -9.97 -3.37
CA ILE A 99 4.48 -9.40 -4.31
C ILE A 99 3.78 -8.25 -5.02
N VAL A 100 4.36 -7.06 -4.96
CA VAL A 100 3.83 -5.85 -5.59
C VAL A 100 4.85 -5.33 -6.61
N ARG A 101 4.46 -5.31 -7.88
CA ARG A 101 5.28 -4.80 -8.98
C ARG A 101 4.77 -3.43 -9.40
N HIS A 102 5.56 -2.40 -9.19
CA HIS A 102 5.12 -1.02 -9.39
C HIS A 102 5.94 -0.24 -10.42
N GLU A 103 7.23 -0.53 -10.55
CA GLU A 103 8.17 0.19 -11.42
C GLU A 103 8.29 1.70 -11.11
N LEU A 104 8.08 2.07 -9.85
CA LEU A 104 8.07 3.47 -9.39
C LEU A 104 9.35 3.88 -8.65
N GLY A 105 10.35 3.02 -8.62
CA GLY A 105 11.62 3.28 -7.99
C GLY A 105 11.75 2.76 -6.56
N LYS A 106 12.98 2.66 -6.09
CA LYS A 106 13.31 2.11 -4.77
C LYS A 106 12.66 2.90 -3.63
N ASN A 107 12.62 4.21 -3.73
CA ASN A 107 12.07 5.06 -2.67
C ASN A 107 10.57 4.83 -2.48
N TRP A 108 9.83 4.52 -3.55
CA TRP A 108 8.43 4.15 -3.46
C TRP A 108 8.25 2.83 -2.68
N SER A 109 9.13 1.85 -2.92
CA SER A 109 9.16 0.60 -2.15
C SER A 109 9.47 0.85 -0.67
N ILE A 110 10.45 1.68 -0.37
CA ILE A 110 10.84 2.04 1.01
C ILE A 110 9.70 2.76 1.73
N PHE A 111 9.02 3.64 1.05
CA PHE A 111 7.85 4.34 1.59
C PHE A 111 6.78 3.34 2.04
N HIS A 112 6.42 2.39 1.19
CA HIS A 112 5.42 1.37 1.52
C HIS A 112 5.89 0.39 2.59
N LYS A 113 7.16 0.00 2.55
CA LYS A 113 7.75 -0.82 3.61
C LYS A 113 7.57 -0.18 4.97
N THR A 114 7.96 1.08 5.10
CA THR A 114 7.88 1.81 6.36
C THR A 114 6.45 1.92 6.88
N ILE A 115 5.50 2.23 5.99
CA ILE A 115 4.08 2.31 6.35
C ILE A 115 3.55 0.95 6.80
N PHE A 116 3.84 -0.11 6.07
CA PHE A 116 3.32 -1.45 6.36
C PHE A 116 3.92 -2.04 7.63
N GLU A 117 5.21 -1.88 7.86
CA GLU A 117 5.83 -2.27 9.13
C GLU A 117 5.12 -1.61 10.30
N SER A 118 4.89 -0.32 10.18
CA SER A 118 4.23 0.46 11.23
C SER A 118 2.79 0.02 11.46
N ILE A 119 1.98 -0.10 10.41
CA ILE A 119 0.57 -0.47 10.54
C ILE A 119 0.41 -1.91 10.99
N LEU A 120 1.09 -2.84 10.35
CA LEU A 120 0.95 -4.26 10.68
C LEU A 120 1.48 -4.56 12.09
N GLN A 121 2.60 -3.99 12.47
CA GLN A 121 3.20 -4.24 13.76
C GLN A 121 2.52 -3.46 14.89
N GLU A 122 2.39 -2.15 14.75
CA GLU A 122 1.91 -1.29 15.85
C GLU A 122 0.38 -1.26 15.98
N VAL A 123 -0.34 -1.32 14.88
CA VAL A 123 -1.80 -1.20 14.88
C VAL A 123 -2.49 -2.55 14.91
N LEU A 124 -2.02 -3.51 14.09
CA LEU A 124 -2.65 -4.81 13.92
C LEU A 124 -1.97 -5.93 14.72
N GLY A 125 -0.81 -5.67 15.32
CA GLY A 125 -0.08 -6.66 16.10
C GLY A 125 0.47 -7.84 15.29
N LYS A 126 0.67 -7.65 13.99
CA LYS A 126 1.14 -8.68 13.04
C LYS A 126 2.47 -8.25 12.42
N PRO A 127 3.60 -8.48 13.10
CA PRO A 127 4.89 -8.04 12.58
C PRO A 127 5.22 -8.72 11.26
N LEU A 128 5.85 -7.96 10.36
CA LEU A 128 6.36 -8.48 9.11
C LEU A 128 7.49 -9.47 9.37
N LYS A 129 7.44 -10.62 8.72
CA LYS A 129 8.53 -11.61 8.78
C LYS A 129 9.65 -11.27 7.82
N GLU A 130 9.29 -10.91 6.60
CA GLU A 130 10.23 -10.58 5.56
C GLU A 130 9.72 -9.38 4.78
N PHE A 131 10.64 -8.53 4.35
CA PHE A 131 10.32 -7.45 3.43
C PHE A 131 11.51 -7.21 2.50
N THR A 132 11.29 -7.45 1.21
CA THR A 132 12.29 -7.23 0.16
C THR A 132 11.92 -5.99 -0.64
N VAL A 133 12.90 -5.15 -0.90
CA VAL A 133 12.75 -3.89 -1.62
C VAL A 133 13.68 -3.85 -2.82
N THR A 134 13.13 -3.59 -4.00
CA THR A 134 13.89 -3.32 -5.22
C THR A 134 13.33 -2.06 -5.90
N PRO A 135 14.02 -1.52 -6.95
CA PRO A 135 13.47 -0.39 -7.70
C PRO A 135 12.15 -0.65 -8.42
N THR A 136 11.83 -1.91 -8.70
CA THR A 136 10.65 -2.27 -9.50
C THR A 136 9.56 -2.97 -8.69
N MET A 137 9.89 -3.51 -7.52
CA MET A 137 8.94 -4.29 -6.73
C MET A 137 9.28 -4.27 -5.24
N PHE A 138 8.29 -4.60 -4.43
CA PHE A 138 8.52 -5.04 -3.06
C PHE A 138 7.71 -6.30 -2.77
N SER A 139 8.19 -7.08 -1.83
CA SER A 139 7.49 -8.27 -1.34
C SER A 139 7.54 -8.32 0.17
N PHE A 140 6.51 -8.85 0.77
CA PHE A 140 6.46 -9.01 2.21
C PHE A 140 5.63 -10.23 2.61
N SER A 141 5.91 -10.75 3.79
CA SER A 141 5.11 -11.81 4.40
C SER A 141 4.84 -11.52 5.86
N PHE A 142 3.74 -12.04 6.34
CA PHE A 142 3.38 -12.00 7.76
C PHE A 142 2.57 -13.25 8.12
N GLU A 143 2.53 -13.55 9.40
CA GLU A 143 1.78 -14.67 9.96
C GLU A 143 0.47 -14.15 10.56
N GLU A 144 -0.64 -14.82 10.25
CA GLU A 144 -1.96 -14.47 10.77
C GLU A 144 -2.12 -14.83 12.25
#